data_9e8882402d2f7c2786ca84711d93f8ce
#
_entry.id   9e8882402d2f7c2786ca84711d93f8ce
#
_cell.length_a   1.000
_cell.length_b   1.000
_cell.length_c   1.000
_cell.angle_alpha   90.00
_cell.angle_beta   90.00
_cell.angle_gamma   90.00
#
_symmetry.space_group_name_H-M   'P 1'
#
loop_
_entity.id
_entity.type
_entity.pdbx_description
1 polymer ?
#
loop_
_entity_poly.entity_id
_entity_poly.type
_entity_poly.pdbx_seq_one_letter_code
_entity_poly.pdbx_strand_id
1 'polypeptide(L)'
;ILWEANRRLKDTVIENKDFEALIRQYDRPNAFFYCDPPYYETEGHYEVVFRKEDHVRLRDTLAGIEGKFMVSYNDCEYIRELYQDFRIEAVTRINNLAQRYDNGSEFPEVLIANYDMEERRNSLPTQMNLFELCGEQESVVWKCSKRKEDEDVSVSGDQGKSE
;
A
#
# COMPACT_ATOMS: atom_id res chain seq x y z
N ILE A 1 9.79 12.55 -15.54
CA ILE A 1 9.30 11.23 -15.11
C ILE A 1 10.37 10.15 -15.36
N LEU A 2 10.87 9.94 -16.61
CA LEU A 2 11.87 8.89 -16.90
C LEU A 2 13.20 9.09 -16.15
N TRP A 3 13.66 10.31 -16.00
CA TRP A 3 14.88 10.64 -15.26
C TRP A 3 14.75 10.36 -13.75
N GLU A 4 13.59 10.64 -13.20
CA GLU A 4 13.25 10.36 -11.80
C GLU A 4 13.18 8.84 -11.53
N ALA A 5 12.55 8.09 -12.44
CA ALA A 5 12.52 6.63 -12.39
C ALA A 5 13.93 6.02 -12.46
N ASN A 6 14.75 6.49 -13.39
CA ASN A 6 16.15 6.05 -13.51
C ASN A 6 16.94 6.30 -12.22
N ARG A 7 16.80 7.49 -11.63
CA ARG A 7 17.47 7.83 -10.36
C ARG A 7 17.03 6.92 -9.21
N ARG A 8 15.75 6.56 -9.12
CA ARG A 8 15.20 5.66 -8.10
C ARG A 8 15.65 4.22 -8.26
N LEU A 9 15.82 3.77 -9.50
CA LEU A 9 16.18 2.39 -9.80
C LEU A 9 17.71 2.18 -9.87
N LYS A 10 18.52 3.23 -9.69
CA LYS A 10 19.97 3.16 -9.83
C LYS A 10 20.62 2.08 -8.96
N ASP A 11 20.10 1.89 -7.76
CA ASP A 11 20.62 0.93 -6.78
C ASP A 11 19.71 -0.31 -6.64
N THR A 12 18.82 -0.53 -7.63
CA THR A 12 17.89 -1.64 -7.64
C THR A 12 18.40 -2.74 -8.57
N VAL A 13 18.50 -3.95 -8.05
CA VAL A 13 18.79 -5.16 -8.84
C VAL A 13 17.47 -5.83 -9.21
N ILE A 14 17.28 -6.07 -10.52
CA ILE A 14 16.10 -6.78 -11.02
C ILE A 14 16.55 -8.16 -11.47
N GLU A 15 15.97 -9.19 -10.86
CA GLU A 15 16.28 -10.59 -11.18
C GLU A 15 15.00 -11.35 -11.51
N ASN A 16 15.11 -12.30 -12.42
CA ASN A 16 14.08 -13.29 -12.74
C ASN A 16 14.59 -14.67 -12.35
N LYS A 17 14.37 -15.02 -11.06
CA LYS A 17 14.81 -16.28 -10.47
C LYS A 17 13.69 -16.94 -9.70
N ASP A 18 13.84 -18.24 -9.45
CA ASP A 18 13.00 -18.94 -8.48
C ASP A 18 13.10 -18.26 -7.10
N PHE A 19 11.97 -18.10 -6.42
CA PHE A 19 11.89 -17.36 -5.16
C PHE A 19 12.75 -17.98 -4.05
N GLU A 20 12.83 -19.31 -3.98
CA GLU A 20 13.65 -19.98 -2.97
C GLU A 20 15.14 -19.71 -3.19
N ALA A 21 15.59 -19.82 -4.45
CA ALA A 21 16.97 -19.51 -4.79
C ALA A 21 17.32 -18.05 -4.51
N LEU A 22 16.39 -17.13 -4.77
CA LEU A 22 16.56 -15.70 -4.53
C LEU A 22 16.60 -15.39 -3.02
N ILE A 23 15.66 -15.93 -2.24
CA ILE A 23 15.61 -15.73 -0.79
C ILE A 23 16.91 -16.25 -0.16
N ARG A 24 17.32 -17.48 -0.47
CA ARG A 24 18.58 -18.08 0.05
C ARG A 24 19.82 -17.26 -0.34
N GLN A 25 19.84 -16.66 -1.53
CA GLN A 25 20.97 -15.84 -1.99
C GLN A 25 21.12 -14.54 -1.19
N TYR A 26 20.00 -13.94 -0.82
CA TYR A 26 19.98 -12.62 -0.18
C TYR A 26 19.70 -12.64 1.32
N ASP A 27 19.49 -13.82 1.91
CA ASP A 27 19.21 -13.94 3.33
C ASP A 27 20.41 -13.51 4.19
N ARG A 28 20.14 -12.61 5.12
CA ARG A 28 21.07 -12.03 6.12
C ARG A 28 20.26 -11.49 7.30
N PRO A 29 20.85 -11.33 8.47
CA PRO A 29 20.14 -10.79 9.65
C PRO A 29 19.46 -9.44 9.44
N ASN A 30 19.97 -8.63 8.50
CA ASN A 30 19.41 -7.31 8.16
C ASN A 30 18.55 -7.34 6.88
N ALA A 31 18.36 -8.50 6.26
CA ALA A 31 17.50 -8.61 5.09
C ALA A 31 16.03 -8.47 5.48
N PHE A 32 15.24 -7.90 4.57
CA PHE A 32 13.80 -7.86 4.66
C PHE A 32 13.21 -8.33 3.33
N PHE A 33 12.39 -9.38 3.39
CA PHE A 33 11.69 -9.94 2.24
C PHE A 33 10.22 -9.55 2.28
N TYR A 34 9.76 -8.79 1.28
CA TYR A 34 8.35 -8.63 1.03
C TYR A 34 7.94 -9.57 -0.10
N CYS A 35 7.01 -10.47 0.18
CA CYS A 35 6.53 -11.47 -0.76
C CYS A 35 5.05 -11.21 -1.08
N ASP A 36 4.73 -11.16 -2.36
CA ASP A 36 3.37 -11.02 -2.88
C ASP A 36 3.13 -12.12 -3.91
N PRO A 37 2.99 -13.38 -3.47
CA PRO A 37 2.77 -14.51 -4.36
C PRO A 37 1.36 -14.49 -4.95
N PRO A 38 1.08 -15.27 -6.03
CA PRO A 38 -0.29 -15.52 -6.46
C PRO A 38 -1.15 -15.99 -5.29
N TYR A 39 -2.34 -15.41 -5.13
CA TYR A 39 -3.22 -15.73 -4.01
C TYR A 39 -3.79 -17.14 -4.15
N TYR A 40 -3.94 -17.83 -3.05
CA TYR A 40 -4.48 -19.19 -3.03
C TYR A 40 -5.89 -19.23 -3.63
N GLU A 41 -6.15 -20.21 -4.51
CA GLU A 41 -7.39 -20.37 -5.31
C GLU A 41 -7.65 -19.29 -6.37
N THR A 42 -6.69 -18.37 -6.59
CA THR A 42 -6.79 -17.36 -7.66
C THR A 42 -5.70 -17.52 -8.72
N GLU A 43 -4.91 -18.58 -8.63
CA GLU A 43 -3.76 -18.85 -9.50
C GLU A 43 -4.11 -18.91 -10.98
N GLY A 44 -5.36 -19.28 -11.31
CA GLY A 44 -5.84 -19.30 -12.69
C GLY A 44 -5.89 -17.95 -13.41
N HIS A 45 -5.70 -16.85 -12.69
CA HIS A 45 -5.62 -15.50 -13.26
C HIS A 45 -4.20 -15.10 -13.68
N TYR A 46 -3.21 -15.92 -13.36
CA TYR A 46 -1.81 -15.66 -13.65
C TYR A 46 -1.30 -16.62 -14.73
N GLU A 47 -0.41 -16.13 -15.59
CA GLU A 47 0.26 -16.97 -16.60
C GLU A 47 1.27 -17.94 -15.97
N VAL A 48 1.69 -17.65 -14.72
CA VAL A 48 2.63 -18.46 -13.96
C VAL A 48 1.85 -19.44 -13.08
N VAL A 49 2.16 -20.73 -13.24
CA VAL A 49 1.59 -21.78 -12.39
C VAL A 49 2.25 -21.72 -11.01
N PHE A 50 1.49 -21.33 -10.00
CA PHE A 50 1.90 -21.39 -8.59
C PHE A 50 1.00 -22.42 -7.89
N ARG A 51 1.56 -23.57 -7.56
CA ARG A 51 0.80 -24.72 -7.07
C ARG A 51 0.74 -24.72 -5.54
N LYS A 52 -0.13 -25.56 -4.99
CA LYS A 52 -0.24 -25.74 -3.53
C LYS A 52 1.10 -26.06 -2.88
N GLU A 53 1.92 -26.87 -3.54
CA GLU A 53 3.27 -27.22 -3.09
C GLU A 53 4.22 -26.00 -3.06
N ASP A 54 4.01 -25.01 -3.94
CA ASP A 54 4.81 -23.79 -3.98
C ASP A 54 4.50 -22.87 -2.80
N HIS A 55 3.24 -22.83 -2.33
CA HIS A 55 2.87 -22.11 -1.10
C HIS A 55 3.56 -22.73 0.13
N VAL A 56 3.61 -24.07 0.22
CA VAL A 56 4.31 -24.76 1.29
C VAL A 56 5.81 -24.50 1.19
N ARG A 57 6.37 -24.60 0.00
CA ARG A 57 7.80 -24.36 -0.23
C ARG A 57 8.20 -22.92 0.13
N LEU A 58 7.35 -21.94 -0.20
CA LEU A 58 7.58 -20.55 0.19
C LEU A 58 7.58 -20.39 1.70
N ARG A 59 6.57 -20.94 2.39
CA ARG A 59 6.50 -20.93 3.85
C ARG A 59 7.73 -21.57 4.50
N ASP A 60 8.14 -22.74 4.02
CA ASP A 60 9.29 -23.46 4.56
C ASP A 60 10.61 -22.69 4.33
N THR A 61 10.75 -22.08 3.16
CA THR A 61 11.90 -21.22 2.88
C THR A 61 11.95 -20.04 3.83
N LEU A 62 10.83 -19.35 4.03
CA LEU A 62 10.74 -18.18 4.92
C LEU A 62 10.90 -18.54 6.40
N ALA A 63 10.50 -19.75 6.79
CA ALA A 63 10.70 -20.25 8.17
C ALA A 63 12.18 -20.45 8.52
N GLY A 64 13.04 -20.65 7.52
CA GLY A 64 14.47 -20.92 7.72
C GLY A 64 15.39 -19.71 7.57
N ILE A 65 14.90 -18.51 7.33
CA ILE A 65 15.75 -17.32 7.11
C ILE A 65 16.23 -16.68 8.41
N GLU A 66 17.37 -16.03 8.34
CA GLU A 66 17.90 -15.18 9.41
C GLU A 66 17.27 -13.76 9.39
N GLY A 67 16.83 -13.32 8.23
CA GLY A 67 16.23 -12.02 8.02
C GLY A 67 14.78 -11.94 8.48
N LYS A 68 14.15 -10.82 8.12
CA LYS A 68 12.72 -10.59 8.37
C LYS A 68 11.92 -10.74 7.09
N PHE A 69 10.67 -11.19 7.21
CA PHE A 69 9.77 -11.24 6.08
C PHE A 69 8.38 -10.69 6.40
N MET A 70 7.70 -10.28 5.36
CA MET A 70 6.27 -10.03 5.33
C MET A 70 5.71 -10.63 4.04
N VAL A 71 4.62 -11.38 4.16
CA VAL A 71 3.89 -11.99 3.03
C VAL A 71 2.46 -11.46 3.03
N SER A 72 1.93 -11.08 1.87
CA SER A 72 0.52 -10.76 1.66
C SER A 72 -0.21 -11.93 1.00
N TYR A 73 -1.40 -12.26 1.52
CA TYR A 73 -2.29 -13.28 0.97
C TYR A 73 -3.76 -12.89 1.11
N ASN A 74 -4.63 -13.55 0.33
CA ASN A 74 -6.06 -13.55 0.63
C ASN A 74 -6.32 -14.27 1.96
N ASP A 75 -7.27 -13.75 2.72
CA ASP A 75 -7.66 -14.35 4.00
C ASP A 75 -8.48 -15.61 3.77
N CYS A 76 -7.89 -16.76 3.99
CA CYS A 76 -8.55 -18.06 3.93
C CYS A 76 -7.96 -19.03 4.96
N GLU A 77 -8.76 -20.04 5.29
CA GLU A 77 -8.42 -21.03 6.33
C GLU A 77 -7.09 -21.73 6.03
N TYR A 78 -6.88 -22.16 4.78
CA TYR A 78 -5.66 -22.84 4.38
C TYR A 78 -4.40 -22.00 4.63
N ILE A 79 -4.41 -20.73 4.29
CA ILE A 79 -3.26 -19.82 4.49
C ILE A 79 -3.04 -19.57 5.99
N ARG A 80 -4.12 -19.39 6.76
CA ARG A 80 -4.01 -19.23 8.21
C ARG A 80 -3.43 -20.46 8.89
N GLU A 81 -3.82 -21.67 8.49
CA GLU A 81 -3.25 -22.92 8.97
C GLU A 81 -1.77 -23.09 8.55
N LEU A 82 -1.46 -22.81 7.27
CA LEU A 82 -0.11 -22.92 6.74
C LEU A 82 0.89 -22.02 7.48
N TYR A 83 0.48 -20.84 7.90
CA TYR A 83 1.34 -19.86 8.56
C TYR A 83 1.03 -19.67 10.05
N GLN A 84 0.35 -20.63 10.70
CA GLN A 84 -0.09 -20.53 12.10
C GLN A 84 1.03 -20.22 13.11
N ASP A 85 2.28 -20.55 12.78
CA ASP A 85 3.46 -20.33 13.63
C ASP A 85 3.98 -18.89 13.57
N PHE A 86 3.39 -18.04 12.69
CA PHE A 86 3.80 -16.66 12.46
C PHE A 86 2.75 -15.67 12.93
N ARG A 87 3.11 -14.39 12.96
CA ARG A 87 2.16 -13.31 13.21
C ARG A 87 1.28 -13.10 11.98
N ILE A 88 -0.04 -13.17 12.16
CA ILE A 88 -1.03 -12.94 11.11
C ILE A 88 -1.89 -11.75 11.51
N GLU A 89 -1.87 -10.70 10.71
CA GLU A 89 -2.71 -9.52 10.86
C GLU A 89 -3.71 -9.44 9.71
N ALA A 90 -5.00 -9.41 10.04
CA ALA A 90 -6.05 -9.23 9.02
C ALA A 90 -6.10 -7.76 8.59
N VAL A 91 -6.15 -7.54 7.30
CA VAL A 91 -6.29 -6.21 6.70
C VAL A 91 -7.41 -6.21 5.67
N THR A 92 -8.12 -5.10 5.57
CA THR A 92 -9.14 -4.93 4.54
C THR A 92 -8.59 -4.03 3.46
N ARG A 93 -8.51 -4.54 2.25
CA ARG A 93 -8.12 -3.76 1.08
C ARG A 93 -9.35 -3.30 0.32
N ILE A 94 -9.42 -1.98 0.11
CA ILE A 94 -10.42 -1.41 -0.80
C ILE A 94 -9.91 -1.59 -2.23
N ASN A 95 -10.66 -2.34 -3.05
CA ASN A 95 -10.29 -2.52 -4.45
C ASN A 95 -10.57 -1.25 -5.26
N ASN A 96 -9.54 -0.44 -5.47
CA ASN A 96 -9.63 0.79 -6.26
C ASN A 96 -9.94 0.54 -7.75
N LEU A 97 -9.71 -0.68 -8.27
CA LEU A 97 -10.06 -1.07 -9.63
C LEU A 97 -11.56 -1.41 -9.76
N ALA A 98 -12.16 -1.99 -8.72
CA ALA A 98 -13.59 -2.29 -8.70
C ALA A 98 -14.44 -1.02 -8.51
N GLN A 99 -13.89 0.09 -7.99
CA GLN A 99 -14.61 1.36 -7.85
C GLN A 99 -15.21 1.89 -9.17
N ARG A 100 -14.77 1.41 -10.31
CA ARG A 100 -15.37 1.76 -11.62
C ARG A 100 -16.63 0.96 -11.95
N TYR A 101 -16.85 -0.21 -11.32
CA TYR A 101 -17.91 -1.14 -11.68
C TYR A 101 -18.77 -1.60 -10.49
N ASP A 102 -18.17 -1.70 -9.28
CA ASP A 102 -18.89 -2.05 -8.04
C ASP A 102 -18.30 -1.23 -6.88
N ASN A 103 -19.11 -0.33 -6.32
CA ASN A 103 -18.73 0.43 -5.14
C ASN A 103 -18.71 -0.50 -3.92
N GLY A 104 -17.50 -0.91 -3.49
CA GLY A 104 -17.29 -1.39 -2.13
C GLY A 104 -17.09 -2.89 -1.96
N SER A 105 -16.61 -3.65 -2.96
CA SER A 105 -16.13 -5.01 -2.68
C SER A 105 -14.84 -4.93 -1.84
N GLU A 106 -15.00 -5.25 -0.57
CA GLU A 106 -13.89 -5.45 0.37
C GLU A 106 -13.28 -6.83 0.12
N PHE A 107 -11.97 -6.87 -0.07
CA PHE A 107 -11.25 -8.13 -0.15
C PHE A 107 -10.48 -8.32 1.15
N PRO A 108 -10.84 -9.36 1.93
CA PRO A 108 -10.10 -9.69 3.13
C PRO A 108 -8.72 -10.22 2.74
N GLU A 109 -7.69 -9.61 3.29
CA GLU A 109 -6.29 -10.00 3.12
C GLU A 109 -5.65 -10.23 4.47
N VAL A 110 -4.55 -10.96 4.49
CA VAL A 110 -3.70 -11.14 5.67
C VAL A 110 -2.28 -10.73 5.35
N LEU A 111 -1.66 -10.04 6.31
CA LEU A 111 -0.22 -9.81 6.35
C LEU A 111 0.38 -10.78 7.36
N ILE A 112 1.40 -11.49 6.94
CA ILE A 112 2.05 -12.54 7.73
C ILE A 112 3.53 -12.16 7.89
N ALA A 113 4.05 -12.20 9.13
CA ALA A 113 5.43 -11.80 9.41
C ALA A 113 6.07 -12.67 10.50
N ASN A 114 7.42 -12.76 10.47
CA ASN A 114 8.20 -13.41 11.54
C ASN A 114 8.63 -12.44 12.66
N TYR A 115 8.03 -11.25 12.73
CA TYR A 115 8.30 -10.24 13.74
C TYR A 115 7.00 -9.58 14.22
N ASP A 116 7.07 -8.86 15.34
CA ASP A 116 5.93 -8.13 15.87
C ASP A 116 5.71 -6.83 15.06
N MET A 117 4.62 -6.80 14.31
CA MET A 117 4.27 -5.64 13.47
C MET A 117 3.78 -4.43 14.31
N GLU A 118 3.15 -4.67 15.47
CA GLU A 118 2.71 -3.59 16.38
C GLU A 118 3.89 -2.94 17.08
N GLU A 119 4.82 -3.72 17.60
CA GLU A 119 6.04 -3.19 18.19
C GLU A 119 6.79 -2.31 17.20
N ARG A 120 6.88 -2.74 15.95
CA ARG A 120 7.50 -1.96 14.88
C ARG A 120 6.73 -0.68 14.59
N ARG A 121 5.41 -0.72 14.56
CA ARG A 121 4.56 0.46 14.36
C ARG A 121 4.74 1.47 15.49
N ASN A 122 4.79 1.00 16.74
CA ASN A 122 4.95 1.82 17.92
C ASN A 122 6.38 2.37 18.08
N SER A 123 7.38 1.70 17.50
CA SER A 123 8.79 2.16 17.53
C SER A 123 9.11 3.22 16.48
N LEU A 124 8.25 3.41 15.47
CA LEU A 124 8.41 4.49 14.52
C LEU A 124 8.11 5.82 15.21
N PRO A 125 8.92 6.86 15.00
CA PRO A 125 8.59 8.18 15.51
C PRO A 125 7.21 8.55 14.95
N THR A 126 6.26 8.73 15.86
CA THR A 126 4.94 9.26 15.51
C THR A 126 5.19 10.59 14.84
N GLN A 127 4.73 10.75 13.60
CA GLN A 127 4.75 12.05 12.95
C GLN A 127 3.80 12.93 13.74
N MET A 128 4.37 13.68 14.69
CA MET A 128 3.59 14.63 15.49
C MET A 128 2.97 15.63 14.53
N ASN A 129 1.65 15.75 14.59
CA ASN A 129 0.95 16.77 13.83
C ASN A 129 1.52 18.13 14.26
N LEU A 130 1.81 19.00 13.31
CA LEU A 130 2.31 20.35 13.58
C LEU A 130 1.44 21.09 14.61
N PHE A 131 0.16 20.76 14.70
CA PHE A 131 -0.81 21.27 15.66
C PHE A 131 -0.62 20.73 17.10
N GLU A 132 -0.10 19.53 17.26
CA GLU A 132 0.23 18.96 18.60
C GLU A 132 1.51 19.56 19.18
N LEU A 133 2.43 20.01 18.32
CA LEU A 133 3.66 20.70 18.73
C LEU A 133 3.40 22.15 19.21
N CYS A 134 2.29 22.76 18.80
CA CYS A 134 1.97 24.14 19.15
C CYS A 134 1.19 24.30 20.44
N GLY A 135 1.01 23.23 21.26
CA GLY A 135 0.32 23.28 22.56
C GLY A 135 -0.92 24.15 22.51
N GLU A 136 -2.03 23.69 22.96
CA GLU A 136 -3.34 24.35 22.99
C GLU A 136 -3.25 25.88 23.13
N GLN A 137 -3.16 26.58 22.01
CA GLN A 137 -3.51 27.98 21.92
C GLN A 137 -4.65 28.13 20.94
N GLU A 138 -5.78 28.49 21.52
CA GLU A 138 -7.02 29.03 20.97
C GLU A 138 -7.28 28.80 19.47
N SER A 139 -8.36 28.11 19.20
CA SER A 139 -8.94 27.86 17.89
C SER A 139 -8.89 29.10 16.97
N VAL A 140 -7.89 29.18 16.12
CA VAL A 140 -7.90 30.10 15.00
C VAL A 140 -8.87 29.54 13.96
N VAL A 141 -10.11 29.94 14.05
CA VAL A 141 -11.12 29.68 13.03
C VAL A 141 -10.71 30.45 11.79
N TRP A 142 -10.11 29.78 10.85
CA TRP A 142 -9.93 30.31 9.49
C TRP A 142 -11.30 30.42 8.83
N LYS A 143 -11.93 31.62 8.93
CA LYS A 143 -13.06 31.98 8.08
C LYS A 143 -12.50 32.15 6.66
N CYS A 144 -12.78 31.17 5.81
CA CYS A 144 -12.61 31.29 4.38
C CYS A 144 -13.56 32.42 3.90
N SER A 145 -13.02 33.61 3.70
CA SER A 145 -13.77 34.70 3.07
C SER A 145 -14.05 34.32 1.63
N LYS A 146 -15.30 34.01 1.35
CA LYS A 146 -15.81 33.95 -0.02
C LYS A 146 -15.48 35.28 -0.70
N ARG A 147 -14.72 35.23 -1.78
CA ARG A 147 -14.61 36.35 -2.70
C ARG A 147 -16.04 36.67 -3.19
N LYS A 148 -16.49 37.87 -2.93
CA LYS A 148 -17.67 38.44 -3.59
C LYS A 148 -17.30 38.59 -5.05
N GLU A 149 -18.05 37.94 -5.90
CA GLU A 149 -18.12 38.30 -7.32
C GLU A 149 -18.82 39.64 -7.37
N ASP A 150 -18.10 40.66 -7.84
CA ASP A 150 -18.66 41.99 -8.12
C ASP A 150 -19.53 41.88 -9.39
N GLU A 151 -20.85 41.80 -9.17
CA GLU A 151 -21.82 42.33 -10.14
C GLU A 151 -21.71 43.85 -10.09
N ASP A 152 -21.34 44.46 -11.20
CA ASP A 152 -21.88 45.70 -11.71
C ASP A 152 -21.03 46.21 -12.88
N VAL A 153 -21.46 45.94 -14.08
CA VAL A 153 -21.22 46.83 -15.22
C VAL A 153 -22.55 47.02 -15.95
N SER A 154 -23.29 48.01 -15.49
CA SER A 154 -24.37 48.63 -16.23
C SER A 154 -23.76 49.43 -17.37
N VAL A 155 -23.97 49.02 -18.58
CA VAL A 155 -23.76 49.88 -19.76
C VAL A 155 -25.11 50.43 -20.18
N SER A 156 -25.27 51.70 -19.82
CA SER A 156 -26.35 52.57 -20.33
C SER A 156 -26.22 52.77 -21.84
N GLY A 157 -27.34 52.66 -22.48
CA GLY A 157 -27.46 52.86 -23.91
C GLY A 157 -27.14 54.29 -24.39
N ASP A 158 -26.76 54.36 -25.61
CA ASP A 158 -26.93 55.57 -26.39
C ASP A 158 -27.60 55.23 -27.72
N GLN A 159 -28.70 55.98 -27.96
CA GLN A 159 -29.47 55.97 -29.18
C GLN A 159 -28.79 56.93 -30.15
N GLY A 160 -28.49 56.49 -31.32
CA GLY A 160 -28.06 57.31 -32.43
C GLY A 160 -28.82 56.91 -33.67
N LYS A 161 -29.68 57.85 -34.09
CA LYS A 161 -30.55 57.84 -35.27
C LYS A 161 -29.77 58.04 -36.59
N SER A 162 -30.48 57.61 -37.65
CA SER A 162 -30.47 58.08 -39.02
C SER A 162 -29.26 57.69 -39.90
N GLU A 163 -29.37 57.22 -41.06
CA GLU A 163 -30.30 57.36 -42.20
C GLU A 163 -30.40 56.07 -43.00
#